data_9a737a8f52b5c6b827df9e59a864e573
#
_entry.id   9a737a8f52b5c6b827df9e59a864e573
#
_cell.length_a   1.000
_cell.length_b   1.000
_cell.length_c   1.000
_cell.angle_alpha   90.00
_cell.angle_beta   90.00
_cell.angle_gamma   90.00
#
_symmetry.space_group_name_H-M   'P 1'
#
loop_
_entity.id
_entity.type
_entity.pdbx_description
1 polymer ?
#
loop_
_entity_poly.entity_id
_entity_poly.type
_entity_poly.pdbx_seq_one_letter_code
_entity_poly.pdbx_strand_id
1 'polypeptide(L)'
;KASRGAIKGALKGKLRNDKDNAYLSRKLAEILVDIPLPQEPSLPLSTVNAEGLSACLEDLELNSLLRQVGGFVAAFSEGGYGANADVAAPAQPSSRPKATKDDPGLEETVGSVPALRPQLIQDTSALQGLVQRLMTCTDTGSPVALDTETTDLNPFKAELVGIGVCWGEELDALAYIPLGHNGSADSQPVQLPLETVVTALAPWLGSEDHPKALQNAKFDRLILMRHGLALDGVVIDTLLADYLRDAAAKHGLELMAEREFGFQPTAYSDLVGKKQTFAHVPLESASQYCAMDVHVTRRLALLLRSQLEAMGPALLTLL
;
A
#
# COMPACT_ATOMS: atom_id res chain seq x y z
N LYS A 1 20.46 35.25 -18.22
CA LYS A 1 21.01 35.36 -19.62
C LYS A 1 21.64 34.03 -19.94
N ALA A 2 20.88 33.09 -20.55
CA ALA A 2 21.47 31.88 -21.10
C ALA A 2 22.37 32.25 -22.26
N SER A 3 23.64 31.89 -22.20
CA SER A 3 24.61 32.13 -23.26
C SER A 3 24.08 31.50 -24.56
N ARG A 4 24.13 32.28 -25.67
CA ARG A 4 23.71 31.80 -26.99
C ARG A 4 24.57 30.60 -27.35
N GLY A 5 24.02 29.38 -27.24
CA GLY A 5 24.67 28.15 -27.72
C GLY A 5 24.77 26.99 -26.70
N ALA A 6 24.58 27.23 -25.40
CA ALA A 6 24.82 26.22 -24.38
C ALA A 6 23.70 25.12 -24.27
N ILE A 7 22.48 25.42 -24.70
CA ILE A 7 21.34 24.47 -24.59
C ILE A 7 20.79 24.19 -25.98
N LYS A 8 20.78 22.91 -26.38
CA LYS A 8 20.34 22.41 -27.70
C LYS A 8 19.20 21.39 -27.55
N GLY A 9 18.53 21.10 -28.66
CA GLY A 9 17.51 20.04 -28.72
C GLY A 9 16.20 20.34 -27.99
N ALA A 10 15.49 19.28 -27.60
CA ALA A 10 14.17 19.35 -26.99
C ALA A 10 14.12 20.17 -25.68
N LEU A 11 15.21 20.18 -24.92
CA LEU A 11 15.32 20.96 -23.68
C LEU A 11 15.22 22.47 -23.95
N LYS A 12 15.77 22.95 -25.06
CA LYS A 12 15.66 24.37 -25.46
C LYS A 12 14.20 24.76 -25.75
N GLY A 13 13.45 23.86 -26.39
CA GLY A 13 12.01 24.05 -26.63
C GLY A 13 11.21 24.12 -25.35
N LYS A 14 11.42 23.15 -24.46
CA LYS A 14 10.75 23.13 -23.14
C LYS A 14 11.02 24.38 -22.33
N LEU A 15 12.29 24.79 -22.17
CA LEU A 15 12.66 26.01 -21.45
C LEU A 15 12.09 27.30 -22.07
N ARG A 16 11.85 27.32 -23.38
CA ARG A 16 11.22 28.47 -24.04
C ARG A 16 9.72 28.50 -23.74
N ASN A 17 9.06 27.35 -23.82
CA ASN A 17 7.61 27.23 -23.58
C ASN A 17 7.25 27.47 -22.12
N ASP A 18 8.09 26.98 -21.18
CA ASP A 18 7.88 27.07 -19.74
C ASP A 18 8.57 28.29 -19.09
N LYS A 19 8.94 29.29 -19.90
CA LYS A 19 9.68 30.47 -19.40
C LYS A 19 8.93 31.18 -18.27
N ASP A 20 7.64 31.41 -18.44
CA ASP A 20 6.83 32.17 -17.48
C ASP A 20 6.64 31.36 -16.19
N ASN A 21 6.46 30.04 -16.28
CA ASN A 21 6.44 29.13 -15.13
C ASN A 21 7.78 29.14 -14.37
N ALA A 22 8.90 29.19 -15.09
CA ALA A 22 10.21 29.26 -14.44
C ALA A 22 10.40 30.58 -13.67
N TYR A 23 9.94 31.71 -14.22
CA TYR A 23 9.99 32.99 -13.51
C TYR A 23 9.03 33.03 -12.32
N LEU A 24 7.84 32.45 -12.47
CA LEU A 24 6.88 32.32 -11.35
C LEU A 24 7.46 31.45 -10.24
N SER A 25 8.03 30.29 -10.57
CA SER A 25 8.69 29.41 -9.59
C SER A 25 9.83 30.10 -8.86
N ARG A 26 10.64 30.88 -9.57
CA ARG A 26 11.68 31.70 -8.95
C ARG A 26 11.10 32.71 -7.96
N LYS A 27 10.03 33.44 -8.37
CA LYS A 27 9.39 34.42 -7.52
C LYS A 27 8.76 33.79 -6.27
N LEU A 28 8.17 32.59 -6.39
CA LEU A 28 7.59 31.86 -5.25
C LEU A 28 8.66 31.27 -4.32
N ALA A 29 9.85 30.95 -4.84
CA ALA A 29 10.97 30.45 -4.06
C ALA A 29 11.84 31.58 -3.44
N GLU A 30 11.58 32.83 -3.78
CA GLU A 30 12.34 33.97 -3.26
C GLU A 30 11.92 34.29 -1.82
N ILE A 31 12.89 34.20 -0.90
CA ILE A 31 12.64 34.52 0.51
C ILE A 31 12.60 36.04 0.66
N LEU A 32 11.49 36.56 1.15
CA LEU A 32 11.36 37.98 1.47
C LEU A 32 12.09 38.22 2.79
N VAL A 33 13.07 39.09 2.76
CA VAL A 33 13.90 39.45 3.94
C VAL A 33 13.58 40.83 4.52
N ASP A 34 12.70 41.58 3.87
CA ASP A 34 12.33 42.98 4.17
C ASP A 34 10.87 43.13 4.60
N ILE A 35 10.25 42.04 5.08
CA ILE A 35 8.88 42.08 5.60
C ILE A 35 8.85 42.94 6.86
N PRO A 36 8.06 44.03 6.92
CA PRO A 36 7.94 44.83 8.12
C PRO A 36 7.31 43.99 9.24
N LEU A 37 8.05 43.80 10.32
CA LEU A 37 7.52 43.13 11.51
C LEU A 37 6.87 44.17 12.42
N PRO A 38 5.65 43.96 12.92
CA PRO A 38 4.96 44.90 13.81
C PRO A 38 5.67 45.00 15.19
N GLN A 39 6.47 44.02 15.54
CA GLN A 39 7.30 43.99 16.71
C GLN A 39 8.58 43.19 16.45
N GLU A 40 9.72 43.68 16.90
CA GLU A 40 10.97 42.94 16.78
C GLU A 40 10.89 41.67 17.66
N PRO A 41 11.08 40.45 17.09
CA PRO A 41 10.96 39.24 17.87
C PRO A 41 12.11 39.16 18.90
N SER A 42 11.77 38.81 20.12
CA SER A 42 12.78 38.45 21.12
C SER A 42 13.33 37.07 20.80
N LEU A 43 14.63 37.00 20.50
CA LEU A 43 15.30 35.76 20.09
C LEU A 43 16.06 35.02 21.20
N PRO A 44 16.18 35.51 22.48
CA PRO A 44 16.84 34.70 23.50
C PRO A 44 16.05 33.40 23.73
N LEU A 45 16.71 32.27 23.49
CA LEU A 45 16.22 30.95 23.87
C LEU A 45 16.29 30.81 25.37
N SER A 46 15.13 30.63 26.01
CA SER A 46 15.08 30.18 27.41
C SER A 46 15.42 28.68 27.51
N THR A 47 15.64 28.19 28.71
CA THR A 47 15.82 26.75 28.96
C THR A 47 14.67 25.94 28.38
N VAL A 48 14.99 24.91 27.63
CA VAL A 48 13.98 24.03 27.00
C VAL A 48 13.32 23.19 28.09
N ASN A 49 12.00 23.27 28.20
CA ASN A 49 11.22 22.36 29.03
C ASN A 49 11.07 21.01 28.29
N ALA A 50 11.95 20.05 28.60
CA ALA A 50 11.99 18.76 27.96
C ALA A 50 10.71 17.93 28.17
N GLU A 51 10.16 17.98 29.40
CA GLU A 51 8.92 17.25 29.73
C GLU A 51 7.72 17.82 28.98
N GLY A 52 7.55 19.13 28.97
CA GLY A 52 6.46 19.79 28.26
C GLY A 52 6.57 19.60 26.73
N LEU A 53 7.79 19.61 26.18
CA LEU A 53 8.03 19.35 24.78
C LEU A 53 7.68 17.89 24.42
N SER A 54 8.13 16.94 25.24
CA SER A 54 7.82 15.52 25.03
C SER A 54 6.32 15.26 25.10
N ALA A 55 5.64 15.76 26.14
CA ALA A 55 4.19 15.60 26.28
C ALA A 55 3.42 16.21 25.09
N CYS A 56 3.83 17.38 24.60
CA CYS A 56 3.22 18.00 23.43
C CYS A 56 3.44 17.17 22.15
N LEU A 57 4.64 16.61 21.96
CA LEU A 57 4.94 15.77 20.80
C LEU A 57 4.25 14.41 20.86
N GLU A 58 4.04 13.86 22.05
CA GLU A 58 3.23 12.65 22.27
C GLU A 58 1.74 12.91 21.95
N ASP A 59 1.18 14.01 22.45
CA ASP A 59 -0.21 14.40 22.18
C ASP A 59 -0.49 14.64 20.69
N LEU A 60 0.53 15.15 19.97
CA LEU A 60 0.49 15.35 18.53
C LEU A 60 0.93 14.11 17.72
N GLU A 61 1.24 12.99 18.37
CA GLU A 61 1.71 11.74 17.74
C GLU A 61 2.97 11.91 16.86
N LEU A 62 3.79 12.93 17.14
CA LEU A 62 5.02 13.24 16.38
C LEU A 62 6.22 12.41 16.85
N ASN A 63 6.10 11.08 16.77
CA ASN A 63 7.06 10.11 17.31
C ASN A 63 8.49 10.24 16.76
N SER A 64 8.67 10.74 15.55
CA SER A 64 9.99 10.97 14.95
C SER A 64 10.71 12.15 15.62
N LEU A 65 9.98 13.20 16.00
CA LEU A 65 10.51 14.35 16.71
C LEU A 65 10.71 14.03 18.20
N LEU A 66 9.82 13.27 18.81
CA LEU A 66 9.93 12.81 20.18
C LEU A 66 11.28 12.12 20.44
N ARG A 67 11.74 11.27 19.52
CA ARG A 67 13.06 10.61 19.62
C ARG A 67 14.26 11.57 19.56
N GLN A 68 14.05 12.79 19.07
CA GLN A 68 15.11 13.80 18.92
C GLN A 68 15.16 14.78 20.09
N VAL A 69 14.18 14.77 21.00
CA VAL A 69 14.07 15.72 22.13
C VAL A 69 15.33 15.74 22.98
N GLY A 70 15.89 14.57 23.30
CA GLY A 70 17.13 14.49 24.10
C GLY A 70 18.33 15.22 23.47
N GLY A 71 18.52 15.03 22.17
CA GLY A 71 19.57 15.71 21.40
C GLY A 71 19.31 17.22 21.28
N PHE A 72 18.05 17.60 21.08
CA PHE A 72 17.66 19.01 21.03
C PHE A 72 17.89 19.73 22.39
N VAL A 73 17.44 19.12 23.47
CA VAL A 73 17.65 19.66 24.82
C VAL A 73 19.13 19.80 25.13
N ALA A 74 19.96 18.81 24.78
CA ALA A 74 21.40 18.86 24.97
C ALA A 74 22.08 19.99 24.17
N ALA A 75 21.60 20.29 22.97
CA ALA A 75 22.13 21.36 22.12
C ALA A 75 21.80 22.76 22.65
N PHE A 76 20.69 22.92 23.38
CA PHE A 76 20.21 24.22 23.89
C PHE A 76 20.27 24.37 25.43
N SER A 77 20.84 23.42 26.16
CA SER A 77 21.12 23.58 27.58
C SER A 77 22.34 24.50 27.83
N GLU A 78 22.36 25.18 28.97
CA GLU A 78 23.46 26.09 29.35
C GLU A 78 24.82 25.36 29.28
N GLY A 79 25.69 25.78 28.38
CA GLY A 79 27.01 25.20 28.12
C GLY A 79 27.18 24.49 26.74
N GLY A 80 26.10 24.28 25.98
CA GLY A 80 26.15 23.59 24.68
C GLY A 80 26.49 24.48 23.48
N TYR A 81 26.50 25.78 23.62
CA TYR A 81 26.83 26.71 22.54
C TYR A 81 28.36 26.90 22.45
N GLY A 82 29.03 26.09 21.62
CA GLY A 82 30.46 26.29 21.33
C GLY A 82 31.30 25.01 21.16
N ALA A 83 30.81 23.85 21.47
CA ALA A 83 31.49 22.62 21.12
C ALA A 83 31.05 22.17 19.73
N ASN A 84 32.01 22.01 18.80
CA ASN A 84 31.81 21.34 17.54
C ASN A 84 31.14 19.98 17.80
N ALA A 85 29.81 19.96 17.77
CA ALA A 85 29.09 18.72 17.65
C ALA A 85 29.24 18.31 16.18
N ASP A 86 30.19 17.42 15.91
CA ASP A 86 30.02 16.49 14.82
C ASP A 86 28.63 15.89 15.00
N VAL A 87 27.65 16.43 14.25
CA VAL A 87 26.32 15.85 14.17
C VAL A 87 26.55 14.53 13.44
N ALA A 88 26.79 13.49 14.22
CA ALA A 88 26.72 12.14 13.71
C ALA A 88 25.39 12.02 12.97
N ALA A 89 25.45 11.74 11.69
CA ALA A 89 24.27 11.43 10.87
C ALA A 89 23.37 10.48 11.68
N PRO A 90 22.05 10.69 11.68
CA PRO A 90 21.15 9.83 12.42
C PRO A 90 21.43 8.40 12.02
N ALA A 91 21.87 7.59 12.98
CA ALA A 91 22.07 6.17 12.77
C ALA A 91 20.78 5.65 12.14
N GLN A 92 20.91 4.99 11.00
CA GLN A 92 19.80 4.19 10.45
C GLN A 92 19.25 3.35 11.60
N PRO A 93 17.92 3.17 11.70
CA PRO A 93 17.36 2.37 12.78
C PRO A 93 18.02 0.99 12.71
N SER A 94 18.98 0.78 13.59
CA SER A 94 19.56 -0.53 13.79
C SER A 94 18.45 -1.43 14.26
N SER A 95 18.26 -2.51 13.55
CA SER A 95 17.66 -3.78 13.98
C SER A 95 17.17 -3.75 15.44
N ARG A 96 15.87 -4.02 15.59
CA ARG A 96 15.18 -4.49 16.80
C ARG A 96 16.18 -5.02 17.85
N PRO A 97 16.05 -4.60 19.12
CA PRO A 97 16.87 -5.21 20.17
C PRO A 97 16.68 -6.72 20.10
N LYS A 98 17.77 -7.47 19.93
CA LYS A 98 17.73 -8.92 20.12
C LYS A 98 17.23 -9.16 21.54
N ALA A 99 16.07 -9.75 21.67
CA ALA A 99 15.57 -10.27 22.93
C ALA A 99 16.65 -11.17 23.52
N THR A 100 17.06 -10.85 24.74
CA THR A 100 17.90 -11.74 25.54
C THR A 100 17.11 -12.99 25.85
N LYS A 101 17.71 -14.14 25.58
CA LYS A 101 17.17 -15.48 25.79
C LYS A 101 17.07 -15.84 27.29
N ASP A 102 16.28 -15.16 28.07
CA ASP A 102 16.04 -15.56 29.47
C ASP A 102 14.70 -15.00 30.01
N ASP A 103 13.60 -15.15 29.22
CA ASP A 103 12.24 -15.04 29.74
C ASP A 103 11.46 -16.31 29.33
N PRO A 104 11.18 -17.23 30.27
CA PRO A 104 10.42 -18.43 29.97
C PRO A 104 8.93 -18.12 30.06
N GLY A 105 8.32 -17.62 28.95
CA GLY A 105 6.88 -17.45 29.00
C GLY A 105 6.16 -16.80 27.84
N LEU A 106 6.74 -16.61 26.67
CA LEU A 106 5.99 -16.31 25.44
C LEU A 106 6.72 -17.01 24.29
N GLU A 107 6.29 -18.21 23.95
CA GLU A 107 6.52 -18.74 22.61
C GLU A 107 5.79 -17.79 21.64
N GLU A 108 6.52 -16.84 21.02
CA GLU A 108 6.08 -16.19 19.80
C GLU A 108 5.88 -17.31 18.78
N THR A 109 4.63 -17.73 18.58
CA THR A 109 4.24 -18.55 17.44
C THR A 109 4.48 -17.72 16.19
N VAL A 110 5.66 -17.87 15.58
CA VAL A 110 5.89 -17.40 14.20
C VAL A 110 4.76 -18.03 13.39
N GLY A 111 3.87 -17.20 12.87
CA GLY A 111 2.73 -17.68 12.10
C GLY A 111 3.23 -18.50 10.92
N SER A 112 2.80 -19.74 10.78
CA SER A 112 3.13 -20.54 9.61
C SER A 112 2.41 -19.98 8.39
N VAL A 113 3.10 -19.94 7.24
CA VAL A 113 2.47 -19.57 5.95
C VAL A 113 1.31 -20.54 5.69
N PRO A 114 0.07 -20.04 5.45
CA PRO A 114 -1.08 -20.89 5.21
C PRO A 114 -0.92 -21.74 3.95
N ALA A 115 -1.27 -23.03 4.03
CA ALA A 115 -1.29 -23.93 2.88
C ALA A 115 -2.60 -23.77 2.10
N LEU A 116 -2.71 -22.71 1.30
CA LEU A 116 -3.90 -22.37 0.53
C LEU A 116 -4.15 -23.36 -0.61
N ARG A 117 -5.42 -23.60 -0.91
CA ARG A 117 -5.88 -24.49 -1.98
C ARG A 117 -6.84 -23.75 -2.91
N PRO A 118 -6.33 -22.82 -3.76
CA PRO A 118 -7.15 -22.03 -4.66
C PRO A 118 -7.87 -22.89 -5.68
N GLN A 119 -9.16 -22.58 -5.91
CA GLN A 119 -9.90 -23.14 -7.03
C GLN A 119 -9.44 -22.45 -8.32
N LEU A 120 -8.91 -23.20 -9.26
CA LEU A 120 -8.48 -22.68 -10.55
C LEU A 120 -9.65 -22.70 -11.52
N ILE A 121 -10.13 -21.53 -11.95
CA ILE A 121 -11.34 -21.37 -12.79
C ILE A 121 -10.95 -21.35 -14.26
N GLN A 122 -11.05 -22.48 -14.91
CA GLN A 122 -10.60 -22.66 -16.30
C GLN A 122 -11.71 -23.04 -17.28
N ASP A 123 -12.93 -23.27 -16.80
CA ASP A 123 -14.09 -23.59 -17.61
C ASP A 123 -15.34 -22.83 -17.18
N THR A 124 -16.34 -22.79 -18.04
CA THR A 124 -17.57 -22.02 -17.85
C THR A 124 -18.41 -22.53 -16.68
N SER A 125 -18.39 -23.84 -16.39
CA SER A 125 -19.15 -24.43 -15.28
C SER A 125 -18.55 -24.00 -13.93
N ALA A 126 -17.22 -24.05 -13.81
CA ALA A 126 -16.49 -23.56 -12.63
C ALA A 126 -16.74 -22.06 -12.44
N LEU A 127 -16.71 -21.26 -13.52
CA LEU A 127 -17.00 -19.82 -13.46
C LEU A 127 -18.43 -19.56 -12.97
N GLN A 128 -19.42 -20.27 -13.50
CA GLN A 128 -20.81 -20.14 -13.06
C GLN A 128 -20.99 -20.52 -11.58
N GLY A 129 -20.35 -21.59 -11.13
CA GLY A 129 -20.34 -22.00 -9.73
C GLY A 129 -19.73 -20.94 -8.82
N LEU A 130 -18.62 -20.33 -9.24
CA LEU A 130 -17.98 -19.23 -8.52
C LEU A 130 -18.92 -18.01 -8.44
N VAL A 131 -19.48 -17.56 -9.57
CA VAL A 131 -20.40 -16.41 -9.59
C VAL A 131 -21.59 -16.65 -8.66
N GLN A 132 -22.22 -17.85 -8.71
CA GLN A 132 -23.30 -18.19 -7.79
C GLN A 132 -22.85 -18.08 -6.31
N ARG A 133 -21.66 -18.53 -5.98
CA ARG A 133 -21.10 -18.40 -4.65
C ARG A 133 -20.92 -16.92 -4.26
N LEU A 134 -20.32 -16.12 -5.14
CA LEU A 134 -20.07 -14.69 -4.87
C LEU A 134 -21.38 -13.91 -4.67
N MET A 135 -22.42 -14.24 -5.44
CA MET A 135 -23.75 -13.63 -5.31
C MET A 135 -24.45 -13.95 -3.98
N THR A 136 -23.99 -14.95 -3.21
CA THR A 136 -24.50 -15.21 -1.85
C THR A 136 -23.78 -14.41 -0.77
N CYS A 137 -22.67 -13.75 -1.09
CA CYS A 137 -21.85 -12.99 -0.15
C CYS A 137 -22.39 -11.55 -0.04
N THR A 138 -23.27 -11.30 0.91
CA THR A 138 -23.96 -10.01 1.11
C THR A 138 -23.69 -9.38 2.48
N ASP A 139 -22.90 -10.03 3.34
CA ASP A 139 -22.60 -9.53 4.67
C ASP A 139 -21.45 -8.51 4.60
N THR A 140 -21.74 -7.25 4.92
CA THR A 140 -20.74 -6.15 4.98
C THR A 140 -19.69 -6.38 6.06
N GLY A 141 -19.99 -7.18 7.08
CA GLY A 141 -19.01 -7.59 8.11
C GLY A 141 -18.06 -8.69 7.64
N SER A 142 -18.34 -9.34 6.51
CA SER A 142 -17.55 -10.43 5.94
C SER A 142 -17.39 -10.25 4.41
N PRO A 143 -16.73 -9.17 3.97
CA PRO A 143 -16.57 -8.87 2.54
C PRO A 143 -15.75 -9.93 1.81
N VAL A 144 -15.99 -10.05 0.51
CA VAL A 144 -15.13 -10.83 -0.39
C VAL A 144 -13.89 -10.03 -0.72
N ALA A 145 -12.70 -10.58 -0.48
CA ALA A 145 -11.48 -9.97 -0.97
C ALA A 145 -11.34 -10.20 -2.48
N LEU A 146 -10.90 -9.17 -3.18
CA LEU A 146 -10.65 -9.15 -4.62
C LEU A 146 -9.27 -8.57 -4.89
N ASP A 147 -8.57 -9.13 -5.85
CA ASP A 147 -7.30 -8.63 -6.37
C ASP A 147 -7.17 -8.90 -7.86
N THR A 148 -6.43 -8.04 -8.59
CA THR A 148 -6.16 -8.20 -10.02
C THR A 148 -4.67 -8.34 -10.30
N GLU A 149 -4.29 -9.41 -10.98
CA GLU A 149 -2.93 -9.61 -11.46
C GLU A 149 -2.76 -9.00 -12.85
N THR A 150 -1.68 -8.25 -13.04
CA THR A 150 -1.47 -7.43 -14.23
C THR A 150 -0.04 -7.47 -14.75
N THR A 151 0.15 -6.99 -15.98
CA THR A 151 1.48 -6.95 -16.63
C THR A 151 2.34 -5.76 -16.23
N ASP A 152 1.79 -4.69 -15.62
CA ASP A 152 2.47 -3.44 -15.32
C ASP A 152 1.86 -2.76 -14.08
N LEU A 153 2.66 -1.99 -13.35
CA LEU A 153 2.17 -1.17 -12.24
C LEU A 153 1.46 0.11 -12.70
N ASN A 154 1.58 0.47 -13.97
CA ASN A 154 0.84 1.59 -14.54
C ASN A 154 -0.53 1.12 -15.03
N PRO A 155 -1.64 1.43 -14.34
CA PRO A 155 -2.95 0.91 -14.66
C PRO A 155 -3.47 1.30 -16.06
N PHE A 156 -2.89 2.33 -16.68
CA PHE A 156 -3.24 2.75 -18.04
C PHE A 156 -2.53 1.94 -19.14
N LYS A 157 -1.50 1.15 -18.78
CA LYS A 157 -0.74 0.31 -19.71
C LYS A 157 -0.87 -1.18 -19.38
N ALA A 158 -1.21 -1.48 -18.15
CA ALA A 158 -1.29 -2.84 -17.65
C ALA A 158 -2.40 -3.62 -18.36
N GLU A 159 -2.11 -4.84 -18.75
CA GLU A 159 -3.10 -5.80 -19.23
C GLU A 159 -3.47 -6.74 -18.10
N LEU A 160 -4.74 -7.14 -18.02
CA LEU A 160 -5.26 -8.04 -17.00
C LEU A 160 -4.78 -9.47 -17.26
N VAL A 161 -4.10 -10.07 -16.28
CA VAL A 161 -3.56 -11.42 -16.35
C VAL A 161 -4.41 -12.43 -15.59
N GLY A 162 -5.01 -12.00 -14.48
CA GLY A 162 -5.89 -12.85 -13.68
C GLY A 162 -6.67 -12.06 -12.64
N ILE A 163 -7.66 -12.73 -12.05
CA ILE A 163 -8.48 -12.19 -10.96
C ILE A 163 -8.51 -13.20 -9.84
N GLY A 164 -8.16 -12.76 -8.62
CA GLY A 164 -8.28 -13.53 -7.40
C GLY A 164 -9.46 -13.09 -6.55
N VAL A 165 -10.10 -14.03 -5.88
CA VAL A 165 -11.17 -13.76 -4.90
C VAL A 165 -11.07 -14.68 -3.69
N CYS A 166 -11.40 -14.16 -2.49
CA CYS A 166 -11.48 -14.94 -1.26
C CYS A 166 -12.77 -14.57 -0.51
N TRP A 167 -13.65 -15.57 -0.29
CA TRP A 167 -14.98 -15.38 0.31
C TRP A 167 -15.16 -15.97 1.69
N GLY A 168 -14.15 -16.65 2.23
CA GLY A 168 -14.25 -17.35 3.52
C GLY A 168 -12.92 -17.44 4.26
N GLU A 169 -12.93 -18.09 5.40
CA GLU A 169 -11.76 -18.30 6.24
C GLU A 169 -11.05 -19.64 5.94
N GLU A 170 -11.78 -20.57 5.31
CA GLU A 170 -11.26 -21.87 4.94
C GLU A 170 -10.17 -21.72 3.87
N LEU A 171 -9.16 -22.61 3.92
CA LEU A 171 -7.99 -22.57 3.05
C LEU A 171 -8.31 -22.87 1.56
N ASP A 172 -9.55 -23.21 1.24
CA ASP A 172 -10.08 -23.43 -0.10
C ASP A 172 -11.28 -22.52 -0.46
N ALA A 173 -11.61 -21.55 0.42
CA ALA A 173 -12.63 -20.54 0.17
C ALA A 173 -12.09 -19.38 -0.68
N LEU A 174 -11.37 -19.69 -1.74
CA LEU A 174 -10.73 -18.73 -2.63
C LEU A 174 -10.56 -19.32 -4.03
N ALA A 175 -10.48 -18.46 -5.02
CA ALA A 175 -10.33 -18.86 -6.42
C ALA A 175 -9.40 -17.91 -7.18
N TYR A 176 -8.81 -18.43 -8.24
CA TYR A 176 -8.06 -17.68 -9.23
C TYR A 176 -8.64 -17.92 -10.63
N ILE A 177 -8.90 -16.86 -11.39
CA ILE A 177 -9.40 -16.87 -12.75
C ILE A 177 -8.26 -16.41 -13.68
N PRO A 178 -7.58 -17.31 -14.39
CA PRO A 178 -6.54 -16.94 -15.34
C PRO A 178 -7.14 -16.36 -16.61
N LEU A 179 -6.54 -15.28 -17.16
CA LEU A 179 -7.05 -14.54 -18.31
C LEU A 179 -5.97 -14.22 -19.36
N GLY A 180 -4.79 -13.81 -18.90
CA GLY A 180 -3.73 -13.29 -19.77
C GLY A 180 -2.38 -13.97 -19.59
N HIS A 181 -2.33 -15.22 -19.13
CA HIS A 181 -1.09 -15.97 -19.00
C HIS A 181 -0.54 -16.39 -20.36
N ASN A 182 0.76 -16.22 -20.54
CA ASN A 182 1.49 -16.70 -21.68
C ASN A 182 1.86 -18.17 -21.48
N GLY A 183 1.61 -18.99 -22.49
CA GLY A 183 2.09 -20.36 -22.50
C GLY A 183 3.57 -20.46 -22.90
N SER A 184 4.13 -21.65 -22.73
CA SER A 184 5.38 -22.04 -23.38
C SER A 184 5.12 -22.49 -24.82
N ALA A 185 6.19 -22.68 -25.61
CA ALA A 185 6.08 -23.17 -26.98
C ALA A 185 5.35 -24.52 -27.07
N ASP A 186 5.41 -25.32 -26.00
CA ASP A 186 4.88 -26.69 -25.94
C ASP A 186 3.57 -26.82 -25.14
N SER A 187 3.15 -25.77 -24.43
CA SER A 187 1.96 -25.83 -23.58
C SER A 187 1.34 -24.45 -23.37
N GLN A 188 0.13 -24.30 -23.87
CA GLN A 188 -0.68 -23.11 -23.59
C GLN A 188 -1.52 -23.35 -22.33
N PRO A 189 -1.59 -22.38 -21.40
CA PRO A 189 -2.45 -22.51 -20.22
C PRO A 189 -3.91 -22.55 -20.65
N VAL A 190 -4.69 -23.41 -20.03
CA VAL A 190 -6.16 -23.38 -20.19
C VAL A 190 -6.68 -22.18 -19.43
N GLN A 191 -7.36 -21.28 -20.13
CA GLN A 191 -7.96 -20.08 -19.56
C GLN A 191 -9.19 -19.67 -20.36
N LEU A 192 -10.13 -19.01 -19.68
CA LEU A 192 -11.37 -18.56 -20.31
C LEU A 192 -11.14 -17.29 -21.14
N PRO A 193 -11.93 -17.06 -22.20
CA PRO A 193 -11.93 -15.78 -22.88
C PRO A 193 -12.31 -14.64 -21.92
N LEU A 194 -11.56 -13.53 -21.99
CA LEU A 194 -11.79 -12.36 -21.13
C LEU A 194 -13.25 -11.88 -21.16
N GLU A 195 -13.86 -11.80 -22.36
CA GLU A 195 -15.25 -11.36 -22.53
C GLU A 195 -16.25 -12.25 -21.77
N THR A 196 -16.00 -13.56 -21.74
CA THR A 196 -16.83 -14.51 -20.98
C THR A 196 -16.78 -14.22 -19.49
N VAL A 197 -15.57 -13.98 -18.94
CA VAL A 197 -15.38 -13.69 -17.52
C VAL A 197 -15.92 -12.32 -17.16
N VAL A 198 -15.67 -11.30 -17.99
CA VAL A 198 -16.22 -9.94 -17.84
C VAL A 198 -17.73 -9.98 -17.75
N THR A 199 -18.41 -10.66 -18.70
CA THR A 199 -19.87 -10.79 -18.74
C THR A 199 -20.41 -11.48 -17.47
N ALA A 200 -19.74 -12.54 -17.02
CA ALA A 200 -20.18 -13.32 -15.87
C ALA A 200 -20.00 -12.59 -14.54
N LEU A 201 -18.90 -11.84 -14.38
CA LEU A 201 -18.60 -11.13 -13.13
C LEU A 201 -19.24 -9.75 -13.02
N ALA A 202 -19.66 -9.13 -14.14
CA ALA A 202 -20.20 -7.77 -14.16
C ALA A 202 -21.36 -7.55 -13.16
N PRO A 203 -22.35 -8.45 -13.01
CA PRO A 203 -23.44 -8.26 -12.04
C PRO A 203 -22.96 -8.21 -10.58
N TRP A 204 -21.96 -9.02 -10.24
CA TRP A 204 -21.39 -9.06 -8.89
C TRP A 204 -20.48 -7.87 -8.64
N LEU A 205 -19.59 -7.53 -9.60
CA LEU A 205 -18.63 -6.43 -9.45
C LEU A 205 -19.33 -5.07 -9.36
N GLY A 206 -20.37 -4.84 -10.17
CA GLY A 206 -21.11 -3.57 -10.20
C GLY A 206 -22.26 -3.48 -9.20
N SER A 207 -22.31 -4.34 -8.19
CA SER A 207 -23.37 -4.31 -7.18
C SER A 207 -22.85 -3.80 -5.82
N GLU A 208 -23.55 -2.84 -5.25
CA GLU A 208 -23.32 -2.36 -3.89
C GLU A 208 -23.78 -3.38 -2.82
N ASP A 209 -24.69 -4.29 -3.15
CA ASP A 209 -25.19 -5.32 -2.25
C ASP A 209 -24.17 -6.44 -1.96
N HIS A 210 -23.10 -6.49 -2.72
CA HIS A 210 -22.05 -7.51 -2.59
C HIS A 210 -20.77 -6.84 -2.08
N PRO A 211 -20.52 -6.85 -0.77
CA PRO A 211 -19.39 -6.14 -0.17
C PRO A 211 -18.05 -6.73 -0.56
N LYS A 212 -17.11 -5.86 -0.91
CA LYS A 212 -15.76 -6.20 -1.34
C LYS A 212 -14.71 -5.53 -0.49
N ALA A 213 -13.58 -6.22 -0.32
CA ALA A 213 -12.37 -5.70 0.31
C ALA A 213 -11.22 -5.78 -0.70
N LEU A 214 -10.40 -4.75 -0.80
CA LEU A 214 -9.23 -4.72 -1.67
C LEU A 214 -8.03 -4.09 -0.94
N GLN A 215 -6.86 -4.33 -1.49
CA GLN A 215 -5.62 -3.64 -1.13
C GLN A 215 -5.28 -2.63 -2.23
N ASN A 216 -5.39 -1.33 -1.98
CA ASN A 216 -5.21 -0.26 -2.98
C ASN A 216 -6.26 -0.34 -4.12
N ALA A 217 -7.55 -0.41 -3.74
CA ALA A 217 -8.70 -0.58 -4.63
C ALA A 217 -8.73 0.37 -5.84
N LYS A 218 -8.07 1.51 -5.76
CA LYS A 218 -7.95 2.47 -6.87
C LYS A 218 -7.27 1.85 -8.09
N PHE A 219 -6.25 1.00 -7.88
CA PHE A 219 -5.54 0.34 -8.96
C PHE A 219 -6.48 -0.65 -9.69
N ASP A 220 -7.10 -1.55 -8.94
CA ASP A 220 -8.02 -2.57 -9.49
C ASP A 220 -9.22 -1.94 -10.17
N ARG A 221 -9.79 -0.89 -9.59
CA ARG A 221 -10.88 -0.12 -10.20
C ARG A 221 -10.51 0.41 -11.58
N LEU A 222 -9.31 0.95 -11.75
CA LEU A 222 -8.84 1.45 -13.04
C LEU A 222 -8.62 0.33 -14.05
N ILE A 223 -8.08 -0.81 -13.63
CA ILE A 223 -7.92 -2.00 -14.46
C ILE A 223 -9.28 -2.52 -14.94
N LEU A 224 -10.21 -2.76 -14.00
CA LEU A 224 -11.54 -3.28 -14.30
C LEU A 224 -12.34 -2.34 -15.20
N MET A 225 -12.26 -1.03 -14.96
CA MET A 225 -12.94 -0.02 -15.77
C MET A 225 -12.46 -0.01 -17.23
N ARG A 226 -11.17 -0.26 -17.50
CA ARG A 226 -10.64 -0.39 -18.87
C ARG A 226 -11.23 -1.58 -19.61
N HIS A 227 -11.70 -2.60 -18.88
CA HIS A 227 -12.40 -3.77 -19.45
C HIS A 227 -13.93 -3.65 -19.39
N GLY A 228 -14.46 -2.46 -19.12
CA GLY A 228 -15.90 -2.19 -19.08
C GLY A 228 -16.62 -2.69 -17.83
N LEU A 229 -15.86 -3.02 -16.76
CA LEU A 229 -16.40 -3.47 -15.47
C LEU A 229 -16.46 -2.30 -14.47
N ALA A 230 -17.62 -2.11 -13.85
CA ALA A 230 -17.73 -1.30 -12.64
C ALA A 230 -17.18 -2.07 -11.45
N LEU A 231 -16.67 -1.35 -10.46
CA LEU A 231 -16.29 -1.92 -9.15
C LEU A 231 -17.03 -1.13 -8.08
N ASP A 232 -18.17 -1.66 -7.64
CA ASP A 232 -19.02 -1.06 -6.60
C ASP A 232 -19.07 -1.96 -5.37
N GLY A 233 -19.60 -1.46 -4.25
CA GLY A 233 -19.67 -2.21 -3.00
C GLY A 233 -18.31 -2.45 -2.33
N VAL A 234 -17.30 -1.62 -2.61
CA VAL A 234 -16.05 -1.65 -1.85
C VAL A 234 -16.32 -1.06 -0.47
N VAL A 235 -16.25 -1.88 0.55
CA VAL A 235 -16.54 -1.50 1.94
C VAL A 235 -15.29 -1.27 2.78
N ILE A 236 -14.13 -1.70 2.28
CA ILE A 236 -12.84 -1.45 2.90
C ILE A 236 -11.69 -1.59 1.88
N ASP A 237 -10.82 -0.59 1.86
CA ASP A 237 -9.49 -0.65 1.25
C ASP A 237 -8.47 -0.81 2.38
N THR A 238 -7.78 -1.95 2.42
CA THR A 238 -6.87 -2.29 3.52
C THR A 238 -5.65 -1.38 3.60
N LEU A 239 -5.19 -0.82 2.47
CA LEU A 239 -4.12 0.18 2.45
C LEU A 239 -4.57 1.48 3.14
N LEU A 240 -5.77 1.97 2.80
CA LEU A 240 -6.33 3.18 3.39
C LEU A 240 -6.70 2.96 4.87
N ALA A 241 -7.25 1.80 5.20
CA ALA A 241 -7.60 1.44 6.58
C ALA A 241 -6.35 1.40 7.48
N ASP A 242 -5.26 0.80 7.00
CA ASP A 242 -4.00 0.77 7.74
C ASP A 242 -3.38 2.17 7.86
N TYR A 243 -3.48 3.00 6.82
CA TYR A 243 -3.04 4.38 6.85
C TYR A 243 -3.81 5.22 7.88
N LEU A 244 -5.14 5.02 7.98
CA LEU A 244 -5.97 5.68 8.99
C LEU A 244 -5.61 5.23 10.41
N ARG A 245 -5.22 3.97 10.59
CA ARG A 245 -4.80 3.41 11.88
C ARG A 245 -3.44 3.97 12.33
N ASP A 246 -2.47 4.02 11.44
CA ASP A 246 -1.11 4.49 11.71
C ASP A 246 -0.46 5.03 10.44
N ALA A 247 -0.57 6.34 10.21
CA ALA A 247 0.00 7.00 9.03
C ALA A 247 1.53 6.92 8.92
N ALA A 248 2.25 6.57 9.99
CA ALA A 248 3.70 6.42 10.01
C ALA A 248 4.18 5.00 9.65
N ALA A 249 3.27 4.03 9.62
CA ALA A 249 3.59 2.65 9.26
C ALA A 249 3.87 2.49 7.75
N LYS A 250 4.31 1.30 7.37
CA LYS A 250 4.39 0.90 5.96
C LYS A 250 3.16 0.05 5.63
N HIS A 251 2.47 0.40 4.56
CA HIS A 251 1.15 -0.13 4.21
C HIS A 251 1.18 -1.15 3.05
N GLY A 252 2.34 -1.71 2.73
CA GLY A 252 2.45 -2.81 1.76
C GLY A 252 1.87 -4.10 2.33
N LEU A 253 1.15 -4.87 1.49
CA LEU A 253 0.45 -6.08 1.89
C LEU A 253 1.36 -7.09 2.62
N GLU A 254 2.56 -7.32 2.08
CA GLU A 254 3.57 -8.21 2.66
C GLU A 254 4.01 -7.77 4.06
N LEU A 255 4.23 -6.45 4.24
CA LEU A 255 4.66 -5.88 5.51
C LEU A 255 3.54 -5.89 6.55
N MET A 256 2.29 -5.69 6.12
CA MET A 256 1.14 -5.84 7.00
C MET A 256 0.93 -7.31 7.40
N ALA A 257 1.10 -8.26 6.48
CA ALA A 257 1.01 -9.68 6.79
C ALA A 257 2.07 -10.12 7.82
N GLU A 258 3.30 -9.65 7.66
CA GLU A 258 4.37 -9.92 8.63
C GLU A 258 4.07 -9.31 10.00
N ARG A 259 3.61 -8.06 10.02
CA ARG A 259 3.32 -7.33 11.26
C ARG A 259 2.13 -7.92 12.02
N GLU A 260 1.04 -8.26 11.31
CA GLU A 260 -0.23 -8.65 11.94
C GLU A 260 -0.36 -10.17 12.13
N PHE A 261 0.29 -10.96 11.26
CA PHE A 261 0.11 -12.41 11.24
C PHE A 261 1.40 -13.21 11.43
N GLY A 262 2.56 -12.54 11.49
CA GLY A 262 3.85 -13.15 11.78
C GLY A 262 4.44 -14.00 10.65
N PHE A 263 3.95 -13.90 9.41
CA PHE A 263 4.52 -14.58 8.25
C PHE A 263 4.75 -13.62 7.08
N GLN A 264 5.71 -13.94 6.22
CA GLN A 264 5.97 -13.19 5.00
C GLN A 264 5.40 -13.95 3.79
N PRO A 265 4.47 -13.34 3.03
CA PRO A 265 4.10 -13.83 1.70
C PRO A 265 5.29 -13.82 0.74
N THR A 266 5.19 -14.59 -0.34
CA THR A 266 6.18 -14.54 -1.43
C THR A 266 6.18 -13.15 -2.06
N ALA A 267 7.36 -12.53 -2.18
CA ALA A 267 7.45 -11.22 -2.80
C ALA A 267 7.28 -11.32 -4.33
N TYR A 268 6.64 -10.31 -4.93
CA TYR A 268 6.50 -10.23 -6.39
C TYR A 268 7.82 -10.37 -7.14
N SER A 269 8.91 -9.77 -6.62
CA SER A 269 10.26 -9.85 -7.19
C SER A 269 10.85 -11.24 -7.24
N ASP A 270 10.41 -12.14 -6.37
CA ASP A 270 10.87 -13.52 -6.31
C ASP A 270 10.12 -14.42 -7.30
N LEU A 271 8.92 -13.98 -7.71
CA LEU A 271 8.04 -14.69 -8.62
C LEU A 271 8.29 -14.28 -10.08
N VAL A 272 8.47 -13.00 -10.36
CA VAL A 272 8.60 -12.47 -11.71
C VAL A 272 10.07 -12.26 -12.07
N GLY A 273 10.53 -12.97 -13.10
CA GLY A 273 11.91 -12.88 -13.58
C GLY A 273 12.26 -11.50 -14.18
N LYS A 274 13.56 -11.19 -14.23
CA LYS A 274 14.04 -9.95 -14.86
C LYS A 274 13.55 -9.83 -16.30
N LYS A 275 12.95 -8.69 -16.64
CA LYS A 275 12.36 -8.38 -17.95
C LYS A 275 11.15 -9.25 -18.34
N GLN A 276 10.53 -9.91 -17.38
CA GLN A 276 9.27 -10.62 -17.55
C GLN A 276 8.14 -9.83 -16.88
N THR A 277 6.92 -10.22 -17.15
CA THR A 277 5.70 -9.72 -16.49
C THR A 277 5.00 -10.88 -15.80
N PHE A 278 3.99 -10.61 -15.00
CA PHE A 278 3.21 -11.63 -14.32
C PHE A 278 2.59 -12.66 -15.29
N ALA A 279 2.32 -12.25 -16.53
CA ALA A 279 1.83 -13.16 -17.58
C ALA A 279 2.78 -14.34 -17.88
N HIS A 280 4.06 -14.25 -17.53
CA HIS A 280 5.05 -15.31 -17.73
C HIS A 280 5.17 -16.26 -16.54
N VAL A 281 4.51 -15.95 -15.43
CA VAL A 281 4.54 -16.79 -14.24
C VAL A 281 3.75 -18.07 -14.50
N PRO A 282 4.28 -19.25 -14.14
CA PRO A 282 3.55 -20.51 -14.25
C PRO A 282 2.22 -20.43 -13.51
N LEU A 283 1.15 -20.95 -14.12
CA LEU A 283 -0.22 -20.79 -13.66
C LEU A 283 -0.43 -21.23 -12.21
N GLU A 284 0.18 -22.34 -11.79
CA GLU A 284 0.10 -22.81 -10.42
C GLU A 284 0.75 -21.83 -9.43
N SER A 285 1.94 -21.32 -9.76
CA SER A 285 2.63 -20.33 -8.93
C SER A 285 1.86 -19.01 -8.88
N ALA A 286 1.29 -18.57 -9.99
CA ALA A 286 0.46 -17.37 -10.07
C ALA A 286 -0.81 -17.51 -9.23
N SER A 287 -1.48 -18.67 -9.30
CA SER A 287 -2.68 -18.92 -8.50
C SER A 287 -2.40 -18.96 -7.00
N GLN A 288 -1.26 -19.54 -6.58
CA GLN A 288 -0.85 -19.55 -5.17
C GLN A 288 -0.48 -18.15 -4.66
N TYR A 289 0.19 -17.36 -5.50
CA TYR A 289 0.56 -15.97 -5.19
C TYR A 289 -0.70 -15.11 -4.99
N CYS A 290 -1.56 -15.05 -5.99
CA CYS A 290 -2.80 -14.27 -5.94
C CYS A 290 -3.75 -14.76 -4.83
N ALA A 291 -3.81 -16.08 -4.59
CA ALA A 291 -4.56 -16.67 -3.47
C ALA A 291 -4.06 -16.13 -2.11
N MET A 292 -2.74 -16.00 -1.96
CA MET A 292 -2.16 -15.44 -0.74
C MET A 292 -2.54 -13.97 -0.59
N ASP A 293 -2.49 -13.18 -1.65
CA ASP A 293 -2.81 -11.76 -1.61
C ASP A 293 -4.28 -11.53 -1.23
N VAL A 294 -5.23 -12.26 -1.83
CA VAL A 294 -6.65 -12.14 -1.45
C VAL A 294 -6.95 -12.72 -0.06
N HIS A 295 -6.24 -13.77 0.37
CA HIS A 295 -6.39 -14.32 1.72
C HIS A 295 -5.91 -13.33 2.78
N VAL A 296 -4.73 -12.74 2.59
CA VAL A 296 -4.18 -11.70 3.49
C VAL A 296 -5.07 -10.46 3.48
N THR A 297 -5.49 -9.98 2.31
CA THR A 297 -6.39 -8.84 2.17
C THR A 297 -7.69 -9.04 2.95
N ARG A 298 -8.31 -10.23 2.84
CA ARG A 298 -9.54 -10.53 3.60
C ARG A 298 -9.30 -10.53 5.11
N ARG A 299 -8.23 -11.16 5.59
CA ARG A 299 -7.88 -11.17 7.02
C ARG A 299 -7.61 -9.78 7.55
N LEU A 300 -6.86 -8.97 6.79
CA LEU A 300 -6.59 -7.57 7.14
C LEU A 300 -7.86 -6.74 7.16
N ALA A 301 -8.77 -6.94 6.21
CA ALA A 301 -10.05 -6.22 6.16
C ALA A 301 -10.86 -6.43 7.45
N LEU A 302 -10.96 -7.66 7.93
CA LEU A 302 -11.66 -7.98 9.17
C LEU A 302 -10.97 -7.38 10.40
N LEU A 303 -9.65 -7.52 10.48
CA LEU A 303 -8.84 -7.01 11.58
C LEU A 303 -8.90 -5.47 11.66
N LEU A 304 -8.59 -4.79 10.54
CA LEU A 304 -8.51 -3.33 10.48
C LEU A 304 -9.88 -2.69 10.72
N ARG A 305 -10.96 -3.29 10.19
CA ARG A 305 -12.32 -2.84 10.48
C ARG A 305 -12.58 -2.83 11.96
N SER A 306 -12.32 -3.94 12.66
CA SER A 306 -12.51 -4.04 14.12
C SER A 306 -11.68 -3.01 14.89
N GLN A 307 -10.43 -2.77 14.48
CA GLN A 307 -9.56 -1.80 15.11
C GLN A 307 -10.02 -0.36 14.88
N LEU A 308 -10.43 0.00 13.66
CA LEU A 308 -10.94 1.34 13.35
C LEU A 308 -12.30 1.61 14.04
N GLU A 309 -13.17 0.61 14.16
CA GLU A 309 -14.40 0.71 14.93
C GLU A 309 -14.12 1.05 16.41
N ALA A 310 -13.08 0.41 17.00
CA ALA A 310 -12.66 0.67 18.38
C ALA A 310 -12.01 2.06 18.55
N MET A 311 -11.30 2.56 17.53
CA MET A 311 -10.71 3.91 17.53
C MET A 311 -11.76 5.00 17.35
N GLY A 312 -12.80 4.76 16.54
CA GLY A 312 -13.91 5.66 16.29
C GLY A 312 -14.71 5.26 15.05
N PRO A 313 -16.01 4.93 15.19
CA PRO A 313 -16.82 4.40 14.08
C PRO A 313 -16.91 5.36 12.88
N ALA A 314 -16.70 6.67 13.09
CA ALA A 314 -16.65 7.64 12.00
C ALA A 314 -15.49 7.43 11.04
N LEU A 315 -14.40 6.75 11.45
CA LEU A 315 -13.26 6.46 10.57
C LEU A 315 -13.65 5.53 9.42
N LEU A 316 -14.60 4.62 9.64
CA LEU A 316 -15.08 3.71 8.60
C LEU A 316 -15.82 4.42 7.46
N THR A 317 -16.32 5.64 7.68
CA THR A 317 -16.98 6.44 6.62
C THR A 317 -15.98 7.07 5.66
N LEU A 318 -14.68 6.97 5.94
CA LEU A 318 -13.60 7.49 5.09
C LEU A 318 -13.05 6.42 4.12
N LEU A 319 -13.48 5.17 4.28
CA LEU A 319 -13.09 4.04 3.44
C LEU A 319 -14.12 3.79 2.35
#